data_a08597b76508a2f7085763482c6a1b9f
#
_entry.id   a08597b76508a2f7085763482c6a1b9f
#
_cell.length_a   1.000
_cell.length_b   1.000
_cell.length_c   1.000
_cell.angle_alpha   90.00
_cell.angle_beta   90.00
_cell.angle_gamma   90.00
#
_symmetry.space_group_name_H-M   'P 1'
#
loop_
_entity.id
_entity.type
_entity.pdbx_description
1 polymer ?
#
loop_
_entity_poly.entity_id
_entity_poly.type
_entity_poly.pdbx_seq_one_letter_code
_entity_poly.pdbx_strand_id
1 'polypeptide(L)'
;LDIMDIEFGAILGAVSSGKADFTMAGLTVTEERKQSVDFSTSYATGIQSIVVKEDSPITSADDLYVDGADYQIGVQQDTTGDIHCSDDFGDDHVQRFNKGADAVAALVSGKLDCVVIDNEPAKSFVAANEGLKVLETAYAVEDYAAAFAKGSELTEPFNQALEALIADGTVKTIVDKYISAN
;
A
#
# COMPACT_ATOMS: atom_id res chain seq x y z
N LEU A 1 -9.18 22.28 4.14
CA LEU A 1 -8.28 21.18 3.74
C LEU A 1 -8.21 21.17 2.22
N ASP A 2 -7.00 21.33 1.67
CA ASP A 2 -6.75 21.18 0.24
C ASP A 2 -6.10 19.81 0.01
N ILE A 3 -6.75 18.98 -0.80
CA ILE A 3 -6.26 17.63 -1.11
C ILE A 3 -5.45 17.69 -2.40
N MET A 4 -4.21 17.19 -2.33
CA MET A 4 -3.31 17.05 -3.48
C MET A 4 -3.39 15.63 -4.03
N ASP A 5 -3.75 15.48 -5.29
CA ASP A 5 -3.68 14.22 -6.02
C ASP A 5 -2.33 14.13 -6.74
N ILE A 6 -1.42 13.32 -6.21
CA ILE A 6 -0.07 13.11 -6.73
C ILE A 6 0.30 11.63 -6.72
N GLU A 7 1.30 11.25 -7.49
CA GLU A 7 1.79 9.87 -7.50
C GLU A 7 2.38 9.48 -6.15
N PHE A 8 2.21 8.21 -5.75
CA PHE A 8 2.59 7.72 -4.42
C PHE A 8 4.08 7.96 -4.12
N GLY A 9 4.98 7.68 -5.06
CA GLY A 9 6.42 7.92 -4.89
C GLY A 9 6.80 9.40 -4.69
N ALA A 10 5.92 10.35 -5.03
CA ALA A 10 6.17 11.78 -4.84
C ALA A 10 5.73 12.31 -3.45
N ILE A 11 4.97 11.53 -2.68
CA ILE A 11 4.33 11.98 -1.42
C ILE A 11 5.35 12.44 -0.38
N LEU A 12 6.36 11.62 -0.10
CA LEU A 12 7.39 11.96 0.90
C LEU A 12 8.20 13.20 0.50
N GLY A 13 8.50 13.35 -0.79
CA GLY A 13 9.16 14.55 -1.32
C GLY A 13 8.30 15.81 -1.18
N ALA A 14 6.99 15.69 -1.38
CA ALA A 14 6.06 16.81 -1.22
C ALA A 14 6.00 17.28 0.24
N VAL A 15 5.93 16.35 1.20
CA VAL A 15 5.93 16.66 2.64
C VAL A 15 7.27 17.21 3.08
N SER A 16 8.39 16.58 2.73
CA SER A 16 9.74 17.01 3.14
C SER A 16 10.11 18.37 2.59
N SER A 17 9.58 18.77 1.42
CA SER A 17 9.83 20.09 0.81
C SER A 17 8.86 21.18 1.28
N GLY A 18 7.87 20.85 2.11
CA GLY A 18 6.82 21.79 2.54
C GLY A 18 5.78 22.14 1.47
N LYS A 19 5.71 21.35 0.39
CA LYS A 19 4.64 21.43 -0.63
C LYS A 19 3.31 20.95 -0.07
N ALA A 20 3.35 19.95 0.80
CA ALA A 20 2.22 19.46 1.58
C ALA A 20 2.57 19.57 3.06
N ASP A 21 1.60 19.91 3.89
CA ASP A 21 1.79 20.00 5.33
C ASP A 21 1.93 18.62 5.97
N PHE A 22 1.21 17.64 5.45
CA PHE A 22 1.27 16.23 5.85
C PHE A 22 0.70 15.31 4.75
N THR A 23 0.91 14.02 4.90
CA THR A 23 0.25 12.98 4.08
C THR A 23 -0.51 11.99 4.95
N MET A 24 -1.68 11.52 4.46
CA MET A 24 -2.48 10.47 5.07
C MET A 24 -3.08 9.62 3.95
N ALA A 25 -2.27 8.71 3.39
CA ALA A 25 -2.54 8.01 2.14
C ALA A 25 -2.20 6.50 2.21
N GLY A 26 -2.52 5.83 3.33
CA GLY A 26 -2.12 4.43 3.52
C GLY A 26 -0.60 4.26 3.54
N LEU A 27 0.11 5.24 4.08
CA LEU A 27 1.56 5.21 4.11
C LEU A 27 2.06 4.34 5.26
N THR A 28 2.73 3.23 4.91
CA THR A 28 3.33 2.32 5.88
C THR A 28 4.50 2.96 6.60
N VAL A 29 4.55 2.76 7.91
CA VAL A 29 5.66 3.17 8.76
C VAL A 29 6.84 2.22 8.54
N THR A 30 7.95 2.73 7.99
CA THR A 30 9.21 1.97 7.85
C THR A 30 10.37 2.73 8.46
N GLU A 31 11.42 1.99 8.88
CA GLU A 31 12.63 2.61 9.44
C GLU A 31 13.35 3.52 8.43
N GLU A 32 13.29 3.18 7.14
CA GLU A 32 13.84 4.00 6.07
C GLU A 32 13.09 5.33 5.96
N ARG A 33 11.75 5.28 5.87
CA ARG A 33 10.91 6.47 5.79
C ARG A 33 11.05 7.38 7.00
N LYS A 34 11.21 6.80 8.20
CA LYS A 34 11.49 7.54 9.44
C LYS A 34 12.77 8.39 9.39
N GLN A 35 13.69 8.13 8.48
CA GLN A 35 14.88 8.97 8.31
C GLN A 35 14.54 10.33 7.71
N SER A 36 13.50 10.41 6.87
CA SER A 36 13.13 11.60 6.11
C SER A 36 11.88 12.33 6.61
N VAL A 37 11.00 11.64 7.34
CA VAL A 37 9.73 12.19 7.85
C VAL A 37 9.49 11.77 9.31
N ASP A 38 8.60 12.49 9.99
CA ASP A 38 8.04 12.10 11.27
C ASP A 38 6.65 11.50 11.06
N PHE A 39 6.35 10.42 11.75
CA PHE A 39 5.07 9.73 11.66
C PHE A 39 4.16 10.07 12.85
N SER A 40 2.86 10.06 12.59
CA SER A 40 1.84 10.04 13.64
C SER A 40 1.78 8.68 14.33
N THR A 41 0.95 8.60 15.38
CA THR A 41 0.37 7.34 15.85
C THR A 41 -0.33 6.64 14.68
N SER A 42 -0.24 5.30 14.61
CA SER A 42 -0.93 4.51 13.58
C SER A 42 -2.44 4.69 13.69
N TYR A 43 -3.11 4.89 12.55
CA TYR A 43 -4.57 5.04 12.49
C TYR A 43 -5.28 3.81 11.93
N ALA A 44 -4.57 2.94 11.21
CA ALA A 44 -5.11 1.71 10.63
C ALA A 44 -3.99 0.71 10.37
N THR A 45 -4.38 -0.54 10.20
CA THR A 45 -3.51 -1.61 9.72
C THR A 45 -3.85 -1.90 8.27
N GLY A 46 -2.85 -1.91 7.41
CA GLY A 46 -2.95 -2.27 6.01
C GLY A 46 -2.51 -3.69 5.74
N ILE A 47 -2.92 -4.22 4.60
CA ILE A 47 -2.55 -5.56 4.13
C ILE A 47 -2.08 -5.44 2.69
N GLN A 48 -0.87 -5.90 2.39
CA GLN A 48 -0.44 -6.13 1.02
C GLN A 48 -1.08 -7.44 0.54
N SER A 49 -1.83 -7.37 -0.54
CA SER A 49 -2.61 -8.48 -1.10
C SER A 49 -2.11 -8.84 -2.48
N ILE A 50 -2.38 -10.08 -2.89
CA ILE A 50 -2.02 -10.59 -4.20
C ILE A 50 -3.28 -10.65 -5.06
N VAL A 51 -3.26 -9.96 -6.20
CA VAL A 51 -4.29 -10.03 -7.24
C VAL A 51 -3.81 -10.95 -8.35
N VAL A 52 -4.65 -11.91 -8.73
CA VAL A 52 -4.38 -12.87 -9.81
C VAL A 52 -5.59 -13.00 -10.72
N LYS A 53 -5.40 -13.64 -11.89
CA LYS A 53 -6.51 -14.10 -12.71
C LYS A 53 -7.24 -15.25 -12.01
N GLU A 54 -8.54 -15.42 -12.28
CA GLU A 54 -9.35 -16.51 -11.68
C GLU A 54 -8.77 -17.91 -11.96
N ASP A 55 -8.19 -18.12 -13.15
CA ASP A 55 -7.58 -19.38 -13.59
C ASP A 55 -6.08 -19.49 -13.26
N SER A 56 -5.53 -18.54 -12.47
CA SER A 56 -4.11 -18.54 -12.08
C SER A 56 -3.77 -19.77 -11.25
N PRO A 57 -2.56 -20.36 -11.47
CA PRO A 57 -2.03 -21.41 -10.62
C PRO A 57 -1.60 -20.91 -9.24
N ILE A 58 -1.42 -19.60 -9.08
CA ILE A 58 -1.08 -18.97 -7.78
C ILE A 58 -2.35 -18.92 -6.94
N THR A 59 -2.35 -19.60 -5.79
CA THR A 59 -3.50 -19.74 -4.90
C THR A 59 -3.25 -19.18 -3.51
N SER A 60 -1.98 -18.96 -3.16
CA SER A 60 -1.53 -18.41 -1.89
C SER A 60 -0.24 -17.62 -2.06
N ALA A 61 0.16 -16.86 -1.04
CA ALA A 61 1.47 -16.19 -1.02
C ALA A 61 2.63 -17.19 -1.08
N ASP A 62 2.46 -18.38 -0.49
CA ASP A 62 3.50 -19.43 -0.46
C ASP A 62 3.88 -19.92 -1.85
N ASP A 63 2.94 -19.87 -2.81
CA ASP A 63 3.19 -20.31 -4.18
C ASP A 63 4.25 -19.46 -4.90
N LEU A 64 4.46 -18.20 -4.45
CA LEU A 64 5.50 -17.33 -4.99
C LEU A 64 6.91 -17.75 -4.57
N TYR A 65 7.05 -18.49 -3.46
CA TYR A 65 8.32 -18.93 -2.89
C TYR A 65 8.71 -20.36 -3.27
N VAL A 66 7.94 -21.00 -4.16
CA VAL A 66 8.25 -22.38 -4.60
C VAL A 66 9.53 -22.39 -5.44
N ASP A 67 10.44 -23.32 -5.15
CA ASP A 67 11.70 -23.49 -5.88
C ASP A 67 11.44 -23.63 -7.39
N GLY A 68 12.06 -22.73 -8.16
CA GLY A 68 11.94 -22.69 -9.62
C GLY A 68 10.69 -21.95 -10.13
N ALA A 69 9.93 -21.29 -9.25
CA ALA A 69 8.91 -20.36 -9.68
C ALA A 69 9.56 -19.17 -10.42
N ASP A 70 9.01 -18.82 -11.58
CA ASP A 70 9.50 -17.74 -12.46
C ASP A 70 8.32 -16.80 -12.77
N TYR A 71 7.66 -16.31 -11.70
CA TYR A 71 6.52 -15.41 -11.84
C TYR A 71 6.94 -13.98 -12.04
N GLN A 72 6.22 -13.27 -12.92
CA GLN A 72 6.35 -11.84 -13.11
C GLN A 72 5.33 -11.11 -12.25
N ILE A 73 5.82 -10.33 -11.29
CA ILE A 73 5.05 -9.66 -10.25
C ILE A 73 4.94 -8.17 -10.58
N GLY A 74 3.72 -7.65 -10.71
CA GLY A 74 3.50 -6.22 -10.83
C GLY A 74 3.35 -5.55 -9.48
N VAL A 75 3.95 -4.39 -9.32
CA VAL A 75 3.86 -3.59 -8.10
C VAL A 75 3.65 -2.11 -8.42
N GLN A 76 3.06 -1.37 -7.49
CA GLN A 76 3.11 0.09 -7.57
C GLN A 76 4.45 0.56 -7.02
N GLN A 77 5.16 1.38 -7.79
CA GLN A 77 6.49 1.87 -7.46
C GLN A 77 6.53 2.61 -6.12
N ASP A 78 7.62 2.43 -5.37
CA ASP A 78 7.92 3.07 -4.08
C ASP A 78 6.94 2.70 -2.94
N THR A 79 6.06 1.71 -3.15
CA THR A 79 5.25 1.12 -2.07
C THR A 79 6.04 0.06 -1.30
N THR A 80 5.52 -0.37 -0.15
CA THR A 80 6.10 -1.51 0.57
C THR A 80 5.91 -2.82 -0.19
N GLY A 81 4.87 -2.95 -1.00
CA GLY A 81 4.71 -4.08 -1.92
C GLY A 81 5.87 -4.18 -2.92
N ASP A 82 6.33 -3.04 -3.47
CA ASP A 82 7.54 -2.99 -4.32
C ASP A 82 8.79 -3.42 -3.54
N ILE A 83 9.00 -2.84 -2.36
CA ILE A 83 10.18 -3.14 -1.53
C ILE A 83 10.22 -4.63 -1.18
N HIS A 84 9.14 -5.17 -0.62
CA HIS A 84 9.08 -6.58 -0.23
C HIS A 84 9.27 -7.53 -1.41
N CYS A 85 8.56 -7.32 -2.53
CA CYS A 85 8.71 -8.18 -3.70
C CYS A 85 10.12 -8.13 -4.29
N SER A 86 10.75 -6.95 -4.28
CA SER A 86 12.13 -6.80 -4.79
C SER A 86 13.16 -7.49 -3.89
N ASP A 87 12.95 -7.40 -2.58
CA ASP A 87 13.82 -8.08 -1.61
C ASP A 87 13.66 -9.60 -1.66
N ASP A 88 12.42 -10.09 -1.82
CA ASP A 88 12.10 -11.51 -1.80
C ASP A 88 12.42 -12.23 -3.12
N PHE A 89 12.17 -11.60 -4.26
CA PHE A 89 12.23 -12.25 -5.59
C PHE A 89 13.29 -11.66 -6.53
N GLY A 90 13.81 -10.48 -6.21
CA GLY A 90 14.76 -9.74 -7.04
C GLY A 90 14.11 -8.93 -8.15
N ASP A 91 14.85 -7.93 -8.63
CA ASP A 91 14.36 -6.95 -9.61
C ASP A 91 13.96 -7.56 -10.96
N ASP A 92 14.53 -8.69 -11.36
CA ASP A 92 14.24 -9.37 -12.61
C ASP A 92 12.81 -9.95 -12.64
N HIS A 93 12.21 -10.20 -11.48
CA HIS A 93 10.85 -10.72 -11.32
C HIS A 93 9.81 -9.62 -11.05
N VAL A 94 10.24 -8.37 -10.78
CA VAL A 94 9.36 -7.28 -10.35
C VAL A 94 9.24 -6.20 -11.40
N GLN A 95 8.01 -5.97 -11.87
CA GLN A 95 7.69 -4.87 -12.79
C GLN A 95 7.01 -3.74 -12.03
N ARG A 96 7.65 -2.56 -12.02
CA ARG A 96 7.18 -1.36 -11.30
C ARG A 96 6.32 -0.49 -12.19
N PHE A 97 5.21 -0.02 -11.65
CA PHE A 97 4.27 0.89 -12.31
C PHE A 97 4.02 2.11 -11.43
N ASN A 98 3.92 3.29 -12.04
CA ASN A 98 3.59 4.52 -11.29
C ASN A 98 2.21 4.43 -10.63
N LYS A 99 1.27 3.72 -11.26
CA LYS A 99 -0.10 3.54 -10.77
C LYS A 99 -0.46 2.07 -10.67
N GLY A 100 -1.14 1.69 -9.58
CA GLY A 100 -1.65 0.33 -9.41
C GLY A 100 -2.59 -0.11 -10.54
N ALA A 101 -3.37 0.81 -11.10
CA ALA A 101 -4.23 0.54 -12.23
C ALA A 101 -3.46 0.05 -13.48
N ASP A 102 -2.25 0.56 -13.73
CA ASP A 102 -1.42 0.16 -14.87
C ASP A 102 -0.85 -1.26 -14.64
N ALA A 103 -0.48 -1.59 -13.39
CA ALA A 103 -0.08 -2.94 -13.01
C ALA A 103 -1.22 -3.95 -13.25
N VAL A 104 -2.44 -3.61 -12.81
CA VAL A 104 -3.63 -4.45 -13.02
C VAL A 104 -3.96 -4.60 -14.51
N ALA A 105 -3.84 -3.55 -15.30
CA ALA A 105 -4.01 -3.64 -16.76
C ALA A 105 -2.97 -4.57 -17.41
N ALA A 106 -1.73 -4.57 -16.92
CA ALA A 106 -0.68 -5.49 -17.35
C ALA A 106 -1.02 -6.96 -16.98
N LEU A 107 -1.57 -7.21 -15.78
CA LEU A 107 -2.06 -8.52 -15.36
C LEU A 107 -3.20 -9.00 -16.27
N VAL A 108 -4.20 -8.17 -16.52
CA VAL A 108 -5.34 -8.49 -17.41
C VAL A 108 -4.84 -8.89 -18.80
N SER A 109 -3.86 -8.16 -19.33
CA SER A 109 -3.28 -8.42 -20.66
C SER A 109 -2.34 -9.65 -20.71
N GLY A 110 -2.07 -10.30 -19.57
CA GLY A 110 -1.22 -11.49 -19.48
C GLY A 110 0.28 -11.21 -19.55
N LYS A 111 0.70 -10.00 -19.23
CA LYS A 111 2.12 -9.63 -19.12
C LYS A 111 2.71 -9.92 -17.74
N LEU A 112 1.84 -10.13 -16.75
CA LEU A 112 2.16 -10.45 -15.36
C LEU A 112 1.39 -11.68 -14.93
N ASP A 113 1.92 -12.38 -13.94
CA ASP A 113 1.28 -13.53 -13.31
C ASP A 113 0.45 -13.10 -12.10
N CYS A 114 0.88 -12.06 -11.38
CA CYS A 114 0.16 -11.47 -10.28
C CYS A 114 0.50 -9.97 -10.10
N VAL A 115 -0.28 -9.30 -9.24
CA VAL A 115 0.01 -7.94 -8.75
C VAL A 115 -0.03 -7.96 -7.23
N VAL A 116 1.02 -7.43 -6.59
CA VAL A 116 1.05 -7.18 -5.15
C VAL A 116 0.74 -5.72 -4.90
N ILE A 117 -0.33 -5.47 -4.17
CA ILE A 117 -0.84 -4.12 -3.92
C ILE A 117 -1.66 -4.11 -2.62
N ASP A 118 -1.84 -2.93 -2.03
CA ASP A 118 -2.72 -2.74 -0.87
C ASP A 118 -4.13 -3.31 -1.10
N ASN A 119 -4.69 -3.91 -0.06
CA ASN A 119 -5.92 -4.69 -0.12
C ASN A 119 -7.15 -3.90 -0.61
N GLU A 120 -7.31 -2.64 -0.19
CA GLU A 120 -8.48 -1.86 -0.60
C GLU A 120 -8.43 -1.43 -2.07
N PRO A 121 -7.31 -0.92 -2.60
CA PRO A 121 -7.11 -0.83 -4.04
C PRO A 121 -7.31 -2.17 -4.77
N ALA A 122 -6.75 -3.28 -4.23
CA ALA A 122 -6.91 -4.61 -4.85
C ALA A 122 -8.39 -4.99 -5.03
N LYS A 123 -9.21 -4.85 -3.97
CA LYS A 123 -10.65 -5.12 -4.02
C LYS A 123 -11.36 -4.22 -5.05
N SER A 124 -11.01 -2.94 -5.07
CA SER A 124 -11.59 -1.97 -6.02
C SER A 124 -11.26 -2.34 -7.47
N PHE A 125 -10.01 -2.75 -7.74
CA PHE A 125 -9.61 -3.18 -9.08
C PHE A 125 -10.28 -4.50 -9.50
N VAL A 126 -10.39 -5.47 -8.60
CA VAL A 126 -11.08 -6.73 -8.87
C VAL A 126 -12.57 -6.48 -9.15
N ALA A 127 -13.22 -5.62 -8.38
CA ALA A 127 -14.62 -5.25 -8.61
C ALA A 127 -14.85 -4.57 -9.98
N ALA A 128 -13.83 -3.87 -10.51
CA ALA A 128 -13.89 -3.17 -11.79
C ALA A 128 -13.42 -4.00 -13.00
N ASN A 129 -12.81 -5.18 -12.78
CA ASN A 129 -12.23 -6.02 -13.82
C ASN A 129 -12.67 -7.48 -13.64
N GLU A 130 -13.56 -7.96 -14.51
CA GLU A 130 -13.97 -9.36 -14.52
C GLU A 130 -12.77 -10.30 -14.74
N GLY A 131 -12.83 -11.49 -14.15
CA GLY A 131 -11.80 -12.53 -14.29
C GLY A 131 -10.56 -12.35 -13.41
N LEU A 132 -10.61 -11.42 -12.45
CA LEU A 132 -9.60 -11.27 -11.41
C LEU A 132 -10.15 -11.66 -10.04
N LYS A 133 -9.26 -12.07 -9.15
CA LYS A 133 -9.54 -12.31 -7.73
C LYS A 133 -8.41 -11.79 -6.85
N VAL A 134 -8.73 -11.40 -5.63
CA VAL A 134 -7.77 -11.20 -4.54
C VAL A 134 -7.60 -12.53 -3.82
N LEU A 135 -6.36 -12.93 -3.53
CA LEU A 135 -6.11 -14.12 -2.71
C LEU A 135 -6.45 -13.82 -1.24
N GLU A 136 -6.99 -14.81 -0.55
CA GLU A 136 -7.37 -14.69 0.87
C GLU A 136 -6.16 -14.63 1.83
N THR A 137 -4.95 -14.92 1.36
CA THR A 137 -3.72 -14.87 2.13
C THR A 137 -3.07 -13.50 2.02
N ALA A 138 -2.83 -12.86 3.16
CA ALA A 138 -2.06 -11.62 3.22
C ALA A 138 -0.61 -11.88 2.80
N TYR A 139 -0.05 -11.02 1.95
CA TYR A 139 1.38 -11.03 1.63
C TYR A 139 2.20 -10.37 2.75
N ALA A 140 1.76 -9.20 3.23
CA ALA A 140 2.33 -8.50 4.38
C ALA A 140 1.24 -7.75 5.16
N VAL A 141 1.44 -7.57 6.46
CA VAL A 141 0.57 -6.76 7.34
C VAL A 141 1.37 -5.59 7.88
N GLU A 142 0.85 -4.39 7.76
CA GLU A 142 1.58 -3.14 7.96
C GLU A 142 0.75 -2.10 8.71
N ASP A 143 1.42 -1.20 9.45
CA ASP A 143 0.77 -0.09 10.14
C ASP A 143 0.79 1.18 9.28
N TYR A 144 -0.37 1.81 9.10
CA TYR A 144 -0.51 3.07 8.39
C TYR A 144 -0.53 4.25 9.36
N ALA A 145 0.27 5.27 9.04
CA ALA A 145 0.32 6.51 9.79
C ALA A 145 0.35 7.74 8.85
N ALA A 146 -0.04 8.89 9.37
CA ALA A 146 0.20 10.16 8.70
C ALA A 146 1.69 10.51 8.82
N ALA A 147 2.25 11.15 7.79
CA ALA A 147 3.64 11.61 7.82
C ALA A 147 3.76 13.10 7.63
N PHE A 148 4.73 13.69 8.32
CA PHE A 148 5.03 15.11 8.39
C PHE A 148 6.50 15.36 8.05
N ALA A 149 6.85 16.58 7.62
CA ALA A 149 8.25 16.97 7.54
C ALA A 149 8.93 16.78 8.91
N LYS A 150 10.22 16.44 8.91
CA LYS A 150 11.01 16.30 10.14
C LYS A 150 10.92 17.56 11.01
N GLY A 151 10.56 17.36 12.28
CA GLY A 151 10.43 18.45 13.25
C GLY A 151 9.23 19.36 13.02
N SER A 152 8.22 18.95 12.26
CA SER A 152 7.01 19.72 12.03
C SER A 152 6.27 20.01 13.34
N GLU A 153 5.90 21.26 13.57
CA GLU A 153 5.09 21.68 14.71
C GLU A 153 3.66 21.11 14.67
N LEU A 154 3.22 20.57 13.52
CA LEU A 154 1.90 19.97 13.35
C LEU A 154 1.83 18.54 13.90
N THR A 155 2.96 17.82 14.03
CA THR A 155 2.98 16.41 14.41
C THR A 155 2.33 16.18 15.79
N GLU A 156 2.71 16.93 16.78
CA GLU A 156 2.21 16.76 18.14
C GLU A 156 0.73 17.13 18.29
N PRO A 157 0.22 18.29 17.82
CA PRO A 157 -1.20 18.59 17.85
C PRO A 157 -2.05 17.59 17.05
N PHE A 158 -1.53 17.09 15.92
CA PHE A 158 -2.20 16.06 15.14
C PHE A 158 -2.31 14.75 15.93
N ASN A 159 -1.24 14.30 16.56
CA ASN A 159 -1.24 13.10 17.38
C ASN A 159 -2.23 13.20 18.52
N GLN A 160 -2.26 14.30 19.24
CA GLN A 160 -3.23 14.50 20.35
C GLN A 160 -4.67 14.40 19.86
N ALA A 161 -4.98 15.00 18.70
CA ALA A 161 -6.32 14.90 18.12
C ALA A 161 -6.63 13.48 17.63
N LEU A 162 -5.68 12.83 16.95
CA LEU A 162 -5.83 11.46 16.44
C LEU A 162 -6.04 10.46 17.59
N GLU A 163 -5.25 10.54 18.64
CA GLU A 163 -5.38 9.67 19.83
C GLU A 163 -6.72 9.84 20.53
N ALA A 164 -7.24 11.07 20.62
CA ALA A 164 -8.58 11.30 21.15
C ALA A 164 -9.67 10.65 20.28
N LEU A 165 -9.54 10.74 18.94
CA LEU A 165 -10.46 10.12 17.99
C LEU A 165 -10.32 8.58 17.94
N ILE A 166 -9.14 8.05 18.24
CA ILE A 166 -8.94 6.60 18.43
C ILE A 166 -9.64 6.16 19.72
N ALA A 167 -9.43 6.89 20.82
CA ALA A 167 -9.97 6.54 22.14
C ALA A 167 -11.49 6.58 22.19
N ASP A 168 -12.14 7.49 21.47
CA ASP A 168 -13.61 7.60 21.42
C ASP A 168 -14.26 6.68 20.36
N GLY A 169 -13.46 5.93 19.57
CA GLY A 169 -13.90 4.99 18.56
C GLY A 169 -14.27 5.61 17.21
N THR A 170 -14.07 6.92 17.03
CA THR A 170 -14.36 7.61 15.76
C THR A 170 -13.48 7.08 14.64
N VAL A 171 -12.17 6.92 14.87
CA VAL A 171 -11.24 6.36 13.87
C VAL A 171 -11.67 4.96 13.48
N LYS A 172 -11.97 4.10 14.45
CA LYS A 172 -12.46 2.74 14.17
C LYS A 172 -13.71 2.75 13.29
N THR A 173 -14.68 3.60 13.59
CA THR A 173 -15.92 3.72 12.81
C THR A 173 -15.65 4.12 11.35
N ILE A 174 -14.69 5.03 11.14
CA ILE A 174 -14.29 5.47 9.78
C ILE A 174 -13.54 4.35 9.08
N VAL A 175 -12.58 3.72 9.75
CA VAL A 175 -11.79 2.61 9.19
C VAL A 175 -12.71 1.45 8.80
N ASP A 176 -13.59 0.99 9.69
CA ASP A 176 -14.53 -0.09 9.40
C ASP A 176 -15.46 0.21 8.22
N LYS A 177 -15.71 1.48 7.94
CA LYS A 177 -16.56 1.89 6.81
C LYS A 177 -15.83 1.90 5.47
N TYR A 178 -14.55 2.26 5.46
CA TYR A 178 -13.80 2.54 4.24
C TYR A 178 -12.61 1.62 4.01
N ILE A 179 -12.10 0.98 5.05
CA ILE A 179 -10.97 0.04 5.06
C ILE A 179 -11.46 -1.22 5.77
N SER A 180 -12.28 -2.03 5.12
CA SER A 180 -12.79 -3.26 5.73
C SER A 180 -11.72 -4.34 5.73
N ALA A 181 -11.25 -4.72 6.91
CA ALA A 181 -10.48 -5.94 7.12
C ALA A 181 -11.45 -7.15 7.06
N ASN A 182 -11.69 -7.70 5.87
CA ASN A 182 -12.36 -8.98 5.67
C ASN A 182 -11.50 -9.84 4.77
#